data_3aed70b558569d9307095f60c4863976
#
_entry.id   3aed70b558569d9307095f60c4863976
#
_cell.length_a   1.000
_cell.length_b   1.000
_cell.length_c   1.000
_cell.angle_alpha   90.00
_cell.angle_beta   90.00
_cell.angle_gamma   90.00
#
_symmetry.space_group_name_H-M   'P 1'
#
loop_
_entity.id
_entity.type
_entity.pdbx_description
1 polymer ?
#
loop_
_entity_poly.entity_id
_entity_poly.type
_entity_poly.pdbx_seq_one_letter_code
_entity_poly.pdbx_strand_id
1 'polypeptide(L)'
;MNDLKSKSNIKLMKRVLTTYELRKYLKKYFCLTLDNYLVLAYLDVFKNDEGKYFIRHIISYIGIDQSRIVKSVKELSKKGYLNKCRDPHDSRNVIIVVSVKQHNYIKNLLSEININET
;
A
#
# COMPACT_ATOMS: atom_id res chain seq x y z
N MET A 1 -4.96 32.18 23.51
CA MET A 1 -4.55 31.29 22.39
C MET A 1 -4.97 31.92 21.09
N ASN A 2 -4.10 31.88 20.10
CA ASN A 2 -4.34 32.46 18.79
C ASN A 2 -5.34 31.59 18.02
N ASP A 3 -6.36 32.21 17.39
CA ASP A 3 -7.36 31.49 16.59
C ASP A 3 -6.76 30.68 15.45
N LEU A 4 -5.72 31.19 14.80
CA LEU A 4 -5.02 30.50 13.72
C LEU A 4 -4.42 29.19 14.19
N LYS A 5 -3.83 29.18 15.39
CA LYS A 5 -3.24 27.98 15.98
C LYS A 5 -4.32 26.93 16.29
N SER A 6 -5.47 27.37 16.83
CA SER A 6 -6.59 26.50 17.13
C SER A 6 -7.15 25.88 15.85
N LYS A 7 -7.31 26.67 14.78
CA LYS A 7 -7.80 26.20 13.49
C LYS A 7 -6.85 25.18 12.86
N SER A 8 -5.53 25.41 12.98
CA SER A 8 -4.51 24.47 12.48
C SER A 8 -4.58 23.14 13.23
N ASN A 9 -4.74 23.19 14.56
CA ASN A 9 -4.85 22.00 15.39
C ASN A 9 -6.11 21.20 15.07
N ILE A 10 -7.24 21.85 14.83
CA ILE A 10 -8.49 21.20 14.45
C ILE A 10 -8.34 20.52 13.09
N LYS A 11 -7.72 21.18 12.12
CA LYS A 11 -7.50 20.64 10.79
C LYS A 11 -6.62 19.38 10.84
N LEU A 12 -5.54 19.43 11.61
CA LEU A 12 -4.65 18.28 11.79
C LEU A 12 -5.38 17.13 12.49
N MET A 13 -6.13 17.42 13.54
CA MET A 13 -6.91 16.39 14.24
C MET A 13 -7.89 15.69 13.31
N LYS A 14 -8.58 16.45 12.45
CA LYS A 14 -9.52 15.89 11.47
C LYS A 14 -8.80 14.98 10.48
N ARG A 15 -7.61 15.34 10.02
CA ARG A 15 -6.81 14.51 9.13
C ARG A 15 -6.43 13.18 9.80
N VAL A 16 -6.03 13.25 11.06
CA VAL A 16 -5.70 12.04 11.82
C VAL A 16 -6.92 11.15 11.99
N LEU A 17 -8.06 11.73 12.37
CA LEU A 17 -9.31 10.98 12.52
C LEU A 17 -9.74 10.33 11.20
N THR A 18 -9.63 11.06 10.09
CA THR A 18 -9.95 10.52 8.77
C THR A 18 -9.06 9.31 8.44
N THR A 19 -7.79 9.35 8.83
CA THR A 19 -6.87 8.22 8.63
C THR A 19 -7.31 6.99 9.43
N TYR A 20 -7.72 7.18 10.69
CA TYR A 20 -8.24 6.08 11.50
C TYR A 20 -9.54 5.49 10.94
N GLU A 21 -10.42 6.34 10.43
CA GLU A 21 -11.66 5.90 9.79
C GLU A 21 -11.36 5.11 8.52
N LEU A 22 -10.42 5.57 7.70
CA LEU A 22 -9.97 4.86 6.51
C LEU A 22 -9.41 3.48 6.87
N ARG A 23 -8.61 3.42 7.92
CA ARG A 23 -8.06 2.15 8.41
C ARG A 23 -9.16 1.15 8.75
N LYS A 24 -10.18 1.58 9.48
CA LYS A 24 -11.32 0.74 9.85
C LYS A 24 -12.10 0.29 8.62
N TYR A 25 -12.31 1.20 7.69
CA TYR A 25 -13.01 0.94 6.44
C TYR A 25 -12.30 -0.12 5.60
N LEU A 26 -10.99 0.03 5.40
CA LEU A 26 -10.19 -0.92 4.63
C LEU A 26 -10.24 -2.31 5.26
N LYS A 27 -10.14 -2.38 6.58
CA LYS A 27 -10.16 -3.66 7.30
C LYS A 27 -11.54 -4.33 7.19
N LYS A 28 -12.60 -3.55 7.40
CA LYS A 28 -13.96 -4.09 7.44
C LYS A 28 -14.43 -4.61 6.08
N TYR A 29 -14.20 -3.85 5.03
CA TYR A 29 -14.77 -4.16 3.71
C TYR A 29 -13.81 -4.84 2.75
N PHE A 30 -12.51 -4.73 2.96
CA PHE A 30 -11.51 -5.25 2.02
C PHE A 30 -10.47 -6.16 2.67
N CYS A 31 -10.50 -6.31 3.99
CA CYS A 31 -9.53 -7.11 4.75
C CYS A 31 -8.08 -6.63 4.51
N LEU A 32 -7.90 -5.34 4.38
CA LEU A 32 -6.59 -4.72 4.13
C LEU A 32 -6.18 -3.81 5.28
N THR A 33 -4.88 -3.73 5.52
CA THR A 33 -4.28 -2.73 6.40
C THR A 33 -3.93 -1.49 5.58
N LEU A 34 -3.60 -0.37 6.24
CA LEU A 34 -3.08 0.82 5.56
C LEU A 34 -1.79 0.49 4.82
N ASP A 35 -0.91 -0.32 5.42
CA ASP A 35 0.34 -0.73 4.79
C ASP A 35 0.08 -1.56 3.53
N ASN A 36 -0.89 -2.49 3.58
CA ASN A 36 -1.30 -3.26 2.40
C ASN A 36 -1.75 -2.34 1.28
N TYR A 37 -2.59 -1.36 1.61
CA TYR A 37 -3.07 -0.40 0.62
C TYR A 37 -1.93 0.34 -0.05
N LEU A 38 -0.96 0.82 0.74
CA LEU A 38 0.18 1.56 0.20
C LEU A 38 1.01 0.72 -0.76
N VAL A 39 1.25 -0.55 -0.44
CA VAL A 39 1.99 -1.45 -1.33
C VAL A 39 1.20 -1.68 -2.63
N LEU A 40 -0.09 -1.95 -2.53
CA LEU A 40 -0.94 -2.17 -3.72
C LEU A 40 -1.01 -0.92 -4.59
N ALA A 41 -1.14 0.26 -3.97
CA ALA A 41 -1.17 1.53 -4.68
C ALA A 41 0.15 1.79 -5.40
N TYR A 42 1.28 1.47 -4.78
CA TYR A 42 2.60 1.57 -5.41
C TYR A 42 2.64 0.71 -6.69
N LEU A 43 2.21 -0.54 -6.59
CA LEU A 43 2.23 -1.47 -7.73
C LEU A 43 1.36 -1.00 -8.88
N ASP A 44 0.24 -0.33 -8.58
CA ASP A 44 -0.63 0.22 -9.60
C ASP A 44 -0.06 1.49 -10.24
N VAL A 45 0.43 2.42 -9.41
CA VAL A 45 0.98 3.71 -9.88
C VAL A 45 2.26 3.50 -10.70
N PHE A 46 3.13 2.60 -10.26
CA PHE A 46 4.43 2.35 -10.90
C PHE A 46 4.42 1.06 -11.73
N LYS A 47 3.26 0.69 -12.22
CA LYS A 47 3.11 -0.50 -13.06
C LYS A 47 4.09 -0.47 -14.23
N ASN A 48 4.80 -1.59 -14.45
CA ASN A 48 5.68 -1.76 -15.58
C ASN A 48 5.30 -3.02 -16.37
N ASP A 49 5.80 -3.12 -17.60
CA ASP A 49 5.45 -4.22 -18.50
C ASP A 49 6.01 -5.57 -18.06
N GLU A 50 7.12 -5.56 -17.33
CA GLU A 50 7.74 -6.80 -16.84
C GLU A 50 6.99 -7.38 -15.64
N GLY A 51 6.24 -6.55 -14.92
CA GLY A 51 5.56 -6.97 -13.69
C GLY A 51 6.51 -7.33 -12.57
N LYS A 52 7.71 -6.74 -12.56
CA LYS A 52 8.75 -7.02 -11.56
C LYS A 52 9.13 -5.75 -10.83
N TYR A 53 9.21 -5.84 -9.50
CA TYR A 53 9.45 -4.70 -8.62
C TYR A 53 10.42 -5.10 -7.53
N PHE A 54 11.43 -4.28 -7.27
CA PHE A 54 12.33 -4.51 -6.14
C PHE A 54 11.70 -3.98 -4.86
N ILE A 55 11.67 -4.82 -3.82
CA ILE A 55 11.11 -4.41 -2.54
C ILE A 55 11.81 -3.18 -1.97
N ARG A 56 13.12 -3.05 -2.19
CA ARG A 56 13.90 -1.90 -1.72
C ARG A 56 13.40 -0.58 -2.31
N HIS A 57 12.91 -0.59 -3.56
CA HIS A 57 12.36 0.61 -4.19
C HIS A 57 11.02 0.99 -3.56
N ILE A 58 10.21 0.01 -3.20
CA ILE A 58 8.94 0.23 -2.52
C ILE A 58 9.18 0.83 -1.14
N ILE A 59 10.12 0.25 -0.39
CA ILE A 59 10.51 0.74 0.94
C ILE A 59 10.98 2.18 0.87
N SER A 60 11.88 2.47 -0.08
CA SER A 60 12.44 3.81 -0.26
C SER A 60 11.37 4.83 -0.62
N TYR A 61 10.44 4.47 -1.50
CA TYR A 61 9.40 5.39 -1.95
C TYR A 61 8.37 5.69 -0.86
N ILE A 62 7.88 4.64 -0.19
CA ILE A 62 6.83 4.80 0.83
C ILE A 62 7.39 5.46 2.09
N GLY A 63 8.63 5.15 2.45
CA GLY A 63 9.32 5.83 3.56
C GLY A 63 8.88 5.40 4.95
N ILE A 64 8.18 4.27 5.09
CA ILE A 64 7.87 3.70 6.42
C ILE A 64 8.87 2.59 6.73
N ASP A 65 8.82 2.06 7.95
CA ASP A 65 9.76 1.04 8.41
C ASP A 65 9.84 -0.16 7.46
N GLN A 66 11.05 -0.60 7.17
CA GLN A 66 11.30 -1.75 6.31
C GLN A 66 10.53 -2.99 6.78
N SER A 67 10.52 -3.25 8.09
CA SER A 67 9.83 -4.41 8.66
C SER A 67 8.32 -4.39 8.37
N ARG A 68 7.70 -3.21 8.33
CA ARG A 68 6.28 -3.06 8.01
C ARG A 68 5.99 -3.37 6.56
N ILE A 69 6.85 -2.94 5.64
CA ILE A 69 6.71 -3.24 4.21
C ILE A 69 6.91 -4.73 3.96
N VAL A 70 7.95 -5.33 4.56
CA VAL A 70 8.22 -6.76 4.42
C VAL A 70 7.03 -7.59 4.92
N LYS A 71 6.48 -7.23 6.07
CA LYS A 71 5.30 -7.89 6.63
C LYS A 71 4.10 -7.77 5.70
N SER A 72 3.86 -6.56 5.17
CA SER A 72 2.75 -6.30 4.25
C SER A 72 2.86 -7.12 2.97
N VAL A 73 4.05 -7.16 2.37
CA VAL A 73 4.31 -7.95 1.16
C VAL A 73 4.03 -9.44 1.44
N LYS A 74 4.45 -9.95 2.59
CA LYS A 74 4.19 -11.33 2.98
C LYS A 74 2.69 -11.62 3.08
N GLU A 75 1.95 -10.70 3.71
CA GLU A 75 0.50 -10.83 3.84
C GLU A 75 -0.20 -10.81 2.48
N LEU A 76 0.19 -9.89 1.61
CA LEU A 76 -0.38 -9.76 0.27
C LEU A 76 -0.05 -10.95 -0.62
N SER A 77 1.14 -11.53 -0.47
CA SER A 77 1.52 -12.74 -1.17
C SER A 77 0.62 -13.91 -0.75
N LYS A 78 0.36 -14.05 0.54
CA LYS A 78 -0.55 -15.10 1.04
C LYS A 78 -1.98 -14.94 0.53
N LYS A 79 -2.41 -13.70 0.33
CA LYS A 79 -3.75 -13.40 -0.19
C LYS A 79 -3.85 -13.52 -1.71
N GLY A 80 -2.72 -13.75 -2.38
CA GLY A 80 -2.69 -13.94 -3.83
C GLY A 80 -2.61 -12.67 -4.67
N TYR A 81 -2.37 -11.51 -4.06
CA TYR A 81 -2.27 -10.25 -4.80
C TYR A 81 -0.98 -10.13 -5.60
N LEU A 82 0.07 -10.77 -5.11
CA LEU A 82 1.40 -10.71 -5.72
C LEU A 82 2.16 -11.98 -5.38
N ASN A 83 3.29 -12.16 -6.03
CA ASN A 83 4.23 -13.23 -5.73
C ASN A 83 5.56 -12.59 -5.37
N LYS A 84 6.34 -13.25 -4.52
CA LYS A 84 7.67 -12.79 -4.19
C LYS A 84 8.67 -13.89 -4.46
N CYS A 85 9.85 -13.48 -4.92
CA CYS A 85 10.96 -14.40 -5.16
C CYS A 85 12.27 -13.70 -4.87
N ARG A 86 13.34 -14.46 -4.79
CA ARG A 86 14.66 -13.91 -4.62
C ARG A 86 15.27 -13.65 -5.98
N ASP A 87 16.09 -12.58 -6.07
CA ASP A 87 16.81 -12.27 -7.28
C ASP A 87 17.77 -13.43 -7.60
N PRO A 88 17.72 -14.01 -8.81
CA PRO A 88 18.64 -15.08 -9.19
C PRO A 88 20.11 -14.67 -9.13
N HIS A 89 20.39 -13.39 -9.32
CA HIS A 89 21.76 -12.86 -9.34
C HIS A 89 22.23 -12.38 -7.97
N ASP A 90 21.32 -12.08 -7.05
CA ASP A 90 21.64 -11.66 -5.69
C ASP A 90 20.50 -12.05 -4.75
N SER A 91 20.67 -13.16 -4.06
CA SER A 91 19.64 -13.72 -3.18
C SER A 91 19.26 -12.81 -2.00
N ARG A 92 20.03 -11.75 -1.74
CA ARG A 92 19.68 -10.75 -0.72
C ARG A 92 18.56 -9.83 -1.17
N ASN A 93 18.34 -9.71 -2.47
CA ASN A 93 17.29 -8.87 -3.03
C ASN A 93 16.00 -9.68 -3.17
N VAL A 94 14.89 -9.09 -2.71
CA VAL A 94 13.56 -9.65 -2.90
C VAL A 94 12.89 -8.92 -4.06
N ILE A 95 12.39 -9.72 -5.00
CA ILE A 95 11.65 -9.23 -6.16
C ILE A 95 10.18 -9.57 -5.98
N ILE A 96 9.32 -8.59 -6.24
CA ILE A 96 7.88 -8.79 -6.25
C ILE A 96 7.47 -8.98 -7.71
N VAL A 97 6.74 -10.05 -7.98
CA VAL A 97 6.25 -10.37 -9.33
C VAL A 97 4.72 -10.26 -9.32
N VAL A 98 4.21 -9.49 -10.26
CA VAL A 98 2.76 -9.26 -10.41
C VAL A 98 2.37 -9.61 -11.83
N SER A 99 1.51 -10.62 -11.98
CA SER A 99 1.00 -11.04 -13.29
C SER A 99 0.02 -10.00 -13.83
N VAL A 100 -0.28 -10.10 -15.14
CA VAL A 100 -1.30 -9.24 -15.75
C VAL A 100 -2.64 -9.40 -15.04
N LYS A 101 -3.03 -10.61 -14.71
CA LYS A 101 -4.26 -10.90 -13.98
C LYS A 101 -4.25 -10.25 -12.59
N GLN A 102 -3.13 -10.35 -11.88
CA GLN A 102 -2.99 -9.73 -10.56
C GLN A 102 -3.03 -8.21 -10.66
N HIS A 103 -2.39 -7.61 -11.65
CA HIS A 103 -2.46 -6.16 -11.88
C HIS A 103 -3.89 -5.69 -12.12
N ASN A 104 -4.63 -6.41 -12.94
CA ASN A 104 -6.03 -6.07 -13.21
C ASN A 104 -6.88 -6.17 -11.95
N TYR A 105 -6.65 -7.19 -11.14
CA TYR A 105 -7.35 -7.37 -9.88
C TYR A 105 -7.05 -6.21 -8.91
N ILE A 106 -5.77 -5.86 -8.78
CA ILE A 106 -5.35 -4.74 -7.93
C ILE A 106 -5.99 -3.43 -8.40
N LYS A 107 -5.95 -3.16 -9.69
CA LYS A 107 -6.52 -1.94 -10.26
C LYS A 107 -8.01 -1.83 -9.97
N ASN A 108 -8.76 -2.93 -10.16
CA ASN A 108 -10.19 -2.94 -9.90
C ASN A 108 -10.49 -2.75 -8.41
N LEU A 109 -9.72 -3.38 -7.55
CA LEU A 109 -9.84 -3.23 -6.09
C LEU A 109 -9.63 -1.78 -5.65
N LEU A 110 -8.56 -1.14 -6.14
CA LEU A 110 -8.24 0.24 -5.81
C LEU A 110 -9.33 1.19 -6.31
N SER A 111 -9.88 0.94 -7.50
CA SER A 111 -10.99 1.73 -8.04
C SER A 111 -12.22 1.62 -7.15
N GLU A 112 -12.52 0.43 -6.67
CA GLU A 112 -13.66 0.19 -5.78
C GLU A 112 -13.47 0.90 -4.44
N ILE A 113 -12.27 0.86 -3.87
CA ILE A 113 -11.94 1.58 -2.64
C ILE A 113 -12.14 3.08 -2.84
N ASN A 114 -11.63 3.65 -3.91
CA ASN A 114 -11.73 5.08 -4.20
C ASN A 114 -13.17 5.54 -4.42
N ILE A 115 -13.99 4.76 -5.11
CA ILE A 115 -15.40 5.08 -5.33
C ILE A 115 -16.15 5.16 -4.00
N ASN A 116 -15.91 4.21 -3.11
CA ASN A 116 -16.60 4.16 -1.82
C ASN A 116 -16.09 5.22 -0.84
N GLU A 117 -14.83 5.66 -0.99
CA GLU A 117 -14.24 6.67 -0.13
C GLU A 117 -14.69 8.09 -0.50
N THR A 118 -14.97 8.34 -1.77
CA THR A 118 -15.49 9.64 -2.22
C THR A 118 -16.99 9.72 -2.08
#